data_210a55e12347173103cdcaffaec73f3c
#
_entry.id   210a55e12347173103cdcaffaec73f3c
#
_cell.length_a   1.000
_cell.length_b   1.000
_cell.length_c   1.000
_cell.angle_alpha   90.00
_cell.angle_beta   90.00
_cell.angle_gamma   90.00
#
_symmetry.space_group_name_H-M   'P 1'
#
loop_
_entity.id
_entity.type
_entity.pdbx_description
1 polymer ?
#
loop_
_entity_poly.entity_id
_entity_poly.type
_entity_poly.pdbx_seq_one_letter_code
_entity_poly.pdbx_strand_id
1 'polypeptide(L)'
;MKLSSFFLLPAMLIATAASASPLKQSDPVQMSCPTPESISYANHIYTAPVTLPGWEGSWNSQPHRQQNVERFVSSLYFAKEGVKEGVLVNCTYELANGNEIDLAYSRKGEEDTLSNLIVTIEGNANWTPESSSATERFYDCDSSADTCWFKAIKTVYQ
;
A
#
# COMPACT_ATOMS: atom_id res chain seq x y z
N MET A 1 -84.47 -2.26 -5.20
CA MET A 1 -83.43 -2.45 -4.22
C MET A 1 -82.23 -3.13 -4.92
N LYS A 2 -81.15 -2.39 -5.24
CA LYS A 2 -79.95 -2.92 -5.87
C LYS A 2 -78.79 -2.73 -4.86
N LEU A 3 -78.28 -3.87 -4.36
CA LEU A 3 -77.08 -3.87 -3.54
C LEU A 3 -75.84 -3.85 -4.50
N SER A 4 -75.01 -2.82 -4.38
CA SER A 4 -73.70 -2.77 -5.03
C SER A 4 -72.64 -3.29 -4.07
N SER A 5 -72.05 -4.44 -4.41
CA SER A 5 -70.86 -4.95 -3.72
C SER A 5 -69.61 -4.22 -4.17
N PHE A 6 -68.94 -3.55 -3.27
CA PHE A 6 -67.59 -2.97 -3.48
C PHE A 6 -66.57 -4.09 -3.15
N PHE A 7 -65.80 -4.50 -4.15
CA PHE A 7 -64.62 -5.34 -3.97
C PHE A 7 -63.41 -4.42 -3.72
N LEU A 8 -62.89 -4.50 -2.49
CA LEU A 8 -61.59 -3.93 -2.12
C LEU A 8 -60.49 -4.93 -2.49
N LEU A 9 -59.64 -4.55 -3.47
CA LEU A 9 -58.39 -5.26 -3.74
C LEU A 9 -57.30 -4.81 -2.77
N PRO A 10 -56.57 -5.68 -2.07
CA PRO A 10 -55.39 -5.31 -1.32
C PRO A 10 -54.19 -5.17 -2.29
N ALA A 11 -53.60 -3.98 -2.31
CA ALA A 11 -52.34 -3.74 -2.99
C ALA A 11 -51.19 -4.38 -2.20
N MET A 12 -50.58 -5.44 -2.75
CA MET A 12 -49.32 -6.01 -2.21
C MET A 12 -48.16 -5.14 -2.58
N LEU A 13 -47.58 -4.46 -1.60
CA LEU A 13 -46.29 -3.79 -1.71
C LEU A 13 -45.19 -4.86 -1.68
N ILE A 14 -44.56 -5.14 -2.82
CA ILE A 14 -43.37 -5.98 -2.89
C ILE A 14 -42.17 -5.10 -2.56
N ALA A 15 -41.65 -5.22 -1.34
CA ALA A 15 -40.39 -4.61 -0.94
C ALA A 15 -39.22 -5.39 -1.57
N THR A 16 -38.60 -4.85 -2.61
CA THR A 16 -37.34 -5.36 -3.15
C THR A 16 -36.21 -4.98 -2.22
N ALA A 17 -35.75 -5.94 -1.41
CA ALA A 17 -34.52 -5.80 -0.65
C ALA A 17 -33.34 -5.81 -1.62
N ALA A 18 -32.71 -4.65 -1.83
CA ALA A 18 -31.44 -4.54 -2.52
C ALA A 18 -30.36 -5.20 -1.64
N SER A 19 -29.96 -6.40 -2.00
CA SER A 19 -28.81 -7.07 -1.37
C SER A 19 -27.55 -6.33 -1.81
N ALA A 20 -27.02 -5.48 -0.93
CA ALA A 20 -25.67 -4.94 -1.08
C ALA A 20 -24.70 -6.12 -0.93
N SER A 21 -24.06 -6.52 -2.04
CA SER A 21 -22.96 -7.48 -1.98
C SER A 21 -21.83 -6.88 -1.13
N PRO A 22 -21.30 -7.61 -0.14
CA PRO A 22 -20.16 -7.13 0.63
C PRO A 22 -19.00 -6.90 -0.35
N LEU A 23 -18.37 -5.72 -0.27
CA LEU A 23 -17.14 -5.41 -1.00
C LEU A 23 -16.14 -6.50 -0.62
N LYS A 24 -15.78 -7.34 -1.60
CA LYS A 24 -14.80 -8.39 -1.43
C LYS A 24 -13.46 -7.70 -1.17
N GLN A 25 -13.03 -7.69 0.09
CA GLN A 25 -11.69 -7.22 0.45
C GLN A 25 -10.72 -8.14 -0.29
N SER A 26 -9.94 -7.56 -1.21
CA SER A 26 -8.92 -8.32 -1.95
C SER A 26 -7.92 -8.90 -0.96
N ASP A 27 -7.55 -10.16 -1.13
CA ASP A 27 -6.51 -10.79 -0.32
C ASP A 27 -5.23 -9.94 -0.38
N PRO A 28 -4.46 -9.86 0.74
CA PRO A 28 -3.21 -9.14 0.76
C PRO A 28 -2.24 -9.64 -0.32
N VAL A 29 -1.68 -8.72 -1.12
CA VAL A 29 -0.79 -9.05 -2.23
C VAL A 29 0.66 -8.89 -1.79
N GLN A 30 1.49 -9.91 -2.01
CA GLN A 30 2.92 -9.82 -1.72
C GLN A 30 3.61 -8.84 -2.67
N MET A 31 4.31 -7.89 -2.09
CA MET A 31 5.13 -6.88 -2.76
C MET A 31 6.50 -6.81 -2.13
N SER A 32 7.43 -6.17 -2.81
CA SER A 32 8.75 -5.82 -2.28
C SER A 32 9.17 -4.45 -2.80
N CYS A 33 10.21 -3.89 -2.23
CA CYS A 33 10.88 -2.73 -2.77
C CYS A 33 11.39 -3.01 -4.19
N PRO A 34 11.47 -2.01 -5.08
CA PRO A 34 12.03 -2.19 -6.42
C PRO A 34 13.51 -2.59 -6.34
N THR A 35 13.96 -3.42 -7.28
CA THR A 35 15.40 -3.69 -7.40
C THR A 35 16.12 -2.45 -7.94
N PRO A 36 17.39 -2.20 -7.59
CA PRO A 36 18.14 -1.03 -8.09
C PRO A 36 18.08 -0.85 -9.61
N GLU A 37 18.14 -1.97 -10.35
CA GLU A 37 18.12 -1.98 -11.82
C GLU A 37 16.77 -1.57 -12.41
N SER A 38 15.68 -1.67 -11.65
CA SER A 38 14.34 -1.28 -12.08
C SER A 38 14.07 0.21 -11.87
N ILE A 39 14.95 0.91 -11.17
CA ILE A 39 14.81 2.33 -10.86
C ILE A 39 15.36 3.16 -12.01
N SER A 40 14.55 4.06 -12.53
CA SER A 40 14.90 5.04 -13.55
C SER A 40 14.88 6.45 -12.98
N TYR A 41 15.54 7.40 -13.68
CA TYR A 41 15.55 8.80 -13.31
C TYR A 41 14.95 9.65 -14.41
N ALA A 42 13.94 10.44 -14.06
CA ALA A 42 13.32 11.41 -14.96
C ALA A 42 12.73 12.58 -14.15
N ASN A 43 12.72 13.76 -14.72
CA ASN A 43 12.10 14.96 -14.11
C ASN A 43 12.56 15.22 -12.66
N HIS A 44 13.84 15.03 -12.40
CA HIS A 44 14.48 15.19 -11.08
C HIS A 44 14.05 14.18 -10.00
N ILE A 45 13.32 13.13 -10.33
CA ILE A 45 12.95 12.06 -9.39
C ILE A 45 13.43 10.69 -9.88
N TYR A 46 13.69 9.81 -8.94
CA TYR A 46 13.86 8.37 -9.18
C TYR A 46 12.52 7.69 -9.11
N THR A 47 12.23 6.80 -10.06
CA THR A 47 10.95 6.11 -10.13
C THR A 47 11.11 4.66 -10.57
N ALA A 48 10.25 3.77 -10.06
CA ALA A 48 10.14 2.40 -10.52
C ALA A 48 8.66 2.01 -10.65
N PRO A 49 8.22 1.40 -11.76
CA PRO A 49 6.83 1.07 -11.98
C PRO A 49 6.37 -0.12 -11.11
N VAL A 50 5.11 -0.10 -10.72
CA VAL A 50 4.40 -1.23 -10.13
C VAL A 50 3.27 -1.63 -11.07
N THR A 51 3.31 -2.89 -11.54
CA THR A 51 2.34 -3.44 -12.53
C THR A 51 1.47 -4.55 -11.95
N LEU A 52 1.49 -4.75 -10.64
CA LEU A 52 0.66 -5.76 -9.97
C LEU A 52 -0.83 -5.40 -10.11
N PRO A 53 -1.69 -6.35 -10.53
CA PRO A 53 -3.12 -6.10 -10.69
C PRO A 53 -3.77 -5.54 -9.41
N GLY A 54 -4.44 -4.41 -9.54
CA GLY A 54 -5.07 -3.69 -8.43
C GLY A 54 -4.12 -2.84 -7.59
N TRP A 55 -2.81 -2.87 -7.90
CA TRP A 55 -1.73 -2.10 -7.25
C TRP A 55 -0.87 -1.35 -8.26
N GLU A 56 -1.41 -1.11 -9.45
CA GLU A 56 -0.70 -0.34 -10.46
C GLU A 56 -0.33 1.03 -9.91
N GLY A 57 0.91 1.44 -10.13
CA GLY A 57 1.45 2.69 -9.60
C GLY A 57 2.94 2.80 -9.81
N SER A 58 3.60 3.50 -8.93
CA SER A 58 5.05 3.67 -8.96
C SER A 58 5.63 3.94 -7.57
N TRP A 59 6.89 3.60 -7.43
CA TRP A 59 7.76 4.06 -6.35
C TRP A 59 8.39 5.36 -6.80
N ASN A 60 8.40 6.38 -5.98
CA ASN A 60 8.93 7.70 -6.34
C ASN A 60 9.77 8.28 -5.20
N SER A 61 10.88 8.92 -5.55
CA SER A 61 11.67 9.71 -4.61
C SER A 61 11.18 11.16 -4.53
N GLN A 62 11.67 11.89 -3.53
CA GLN A 62 11.67 13.34 -3.58
C GLN A 62 12.62 13.83 -4.70
N PRO A 63 12.53 15.10 -5.14
CA PRO A 63 13.45 15.66 -6.12
C PRO A 63 14.91 15.54 -5.68
N HIS A 64 15.75 15.03 -6.56
CA HIS A 64 17.16 14.76 -6.31
C HIS A 64 18.03 15.03 -7.54
N ARG A 65 19.35 15.19 -7.36
CA ARG A 65 20.29 15.22 -8.48
C ARG A 65 20.50 13.81 -9.02
N GLN A 66 20.65 13.69 -10.33
CA GLN A 66 20.90 12.41 -11.00
C GLN A 66 22.24 11.81 -10.57
N GLN A 67 22.19 10.56 -10.13
CA GLN A 67 23.32 9.67 -9.85
C GLN A 67 22.88 8.23 -10.19
N ASN A 68 23.84 7.34 -10.35
CA ASN A 68 23.50 5.91 -10.48
C ASN A 68 23.04 5.37 -9.13
N VAL A 69 22.00 4.54 -9.15
CA VAL A 69 21.56 3.77 -7.99
C VAL A 69 22.47 2.55 -7.87
N GLU A 70 23.21 2.43 -6.77
CA GLU A 70 24.20 1.37 -6.58
C GLU A 70 23.61 0.12 -5.93
N ARG A 71 22.87 0.29 -4.85
CA ARG A 71 22.32 -0.83 -4.09
C ARG A 71 21.10 -0.44 -3.25
N PHE A 72 20.32 -1.44 -2.92
CA PHE A 72 19.32 -1.36 -1.87
C PHE A 72 20.02 -1.28 -0.50
N VAL A 73 19.56 -0.40 0.37
CA VAL A 73 20.07 -0.25 1.74
C VAL A 73 19.13 -0.92 2.71
N SER A 74 17.89 -0.45 2.78
CA SER A 74 16.89 -0.97 3.70
C SER A 74 15.47 -0.60 3.31
N SER A 75 14.52 -1.22 4.00
CA SER A 75 13.12 -0.83 3.98
C SER A 75 12.64 -0.63 5.41
N LEU A 76 11.86 0.42 5.63
CA LEU A 76 11.37 0.82 6.94
C LEU A 76 9.85 0.60 7.05
N TYR A 77 9.44 -0.10 8.09
CA TYR A 77 8.04 -0.35 8.43
C TYR A 77 7.74 0.17 9.84
N PHE A 78 6.57 0.77 10.01
CA PHE A 78 6.11 1.32 11.27
C PHE A 78 4.76 0.74 11.67
N ALA A 79 4.64 0.23 12.90
CA ALA A 79 3.38 -0.25 13.46
C ALA A 79 3.28 0.07 14.96
N LYS A 80 2.03 0.15 15.44
CA LYS A 80 1.76 0.18 16.88
C LYS A 80 1.94 -1.22 17.46
N GLU A 81 2.37 -1.28 18.72
CA GLU A 81 2.52 -2.56 19.42
C GLU A 81 1.22 -3.36 19.42
N GLY A 82 1.32 -4.66 19.09
CA GLY A 82 0.18 -5.56 19.02
C GLY A 82 -0.71 -5.40 17.78
N VAL A 83 -0.39 -4.47 16.87
CA VAL A 83 -1.09 -4.29 15.60
C VAL A 83 -0.27 -4.97 14.50
N LYS A 84 -0.93 -5.82 13.69
CA LYS A 84 -0.29 -6.57 12.60
C LYS A 84 -0.16 -5.76 11.32
N GLU A 85 -0.93 -4.71 11.18
CA GLU A 85 -0.94 -3.81 10.04
C GLU A 85 -0.25 -2.50 10.41
N GLY A 86 0.61 -2.02 9.54
CA GLY A 86 1.33 -0.77 9.73
C GLY A 86 1.63 -0.09 8.42
N VAL A 87 2.43 0.94 8.47
CA VAL A 87 2.82 1.76 7.32
C VAL A 87 4.16 1.32 6.80
N LEU A 88 4.26 1.02 5.50
CA LEU A 88 5.55 0.99 4.83
C LEU A 88 6.01 2.43 4.61
N VAL A 89 7.07 2.81 5.30
CA VAL A 89 7.55 4.20 5.30
C VAL A 89 8.28 4.52 4.01
N ASN A 90 9.31 3.72 3.69
CA ASN A 90 10.13 3.89 2.50
C ASN A 90 10.95 2.65 2.14
N CYS A 91 11.54 2.70 0.95
CA CYS A 91 12.63 1.84 0.50
C CYS A 91 13.84 2.73 0.25
N THR A 92 14.96 2.50 0.92
CA THR A 92 16.18 3.31 0.88
C THR A 92 17.23 2.70 -0.03
N TYR A 93 17.88 3.54 -0.83
CA TYR A 93 18.92 3.15 -1.80
C TYR A 93 20.13 4.06 -1.69
N GLU A 94 21.32 3.48 -1.83
CA GLU A 94 22.57 4.23 -1.95
C GLU A 94 22.85 4.59 -3.40
N LEU A 95 23.28 5.81 -3.60
CA LEU A 95 23.71 6.35 -4.88
C LEU A 95 25.24 6.30 -5.03
N ALA A 96 25.74 6.38 -6.27
CA ALA A 96 27.16 6.32 -6.59
C ALA A 96 28.05 7.35 -5.86
N ASN A 97 27.46 8.45 -5.39
CA ASN A 97 28.16 9.46 -4.61
C ASN A 97 28.10 9.23 -3.09
N GLY A 98 27.54 8.09 -2.64
CA GLY A 98 27.39 7.74 -1.23
C GLY A 98 26.19 8.38 -0.52
N ASN A 99 25.40 9.21 -1.22
CA ASN A 99 24.14 9.71 -0.68
C ASN A 99 23.05 8.62 -0.75
N GLU A 100 22.02 8.79 0.04
CA GLU A 100 20.86 7.91 0.03
C GLU A 100 19.63 8.63 -0.53
N ILE A 101 18.74 7.85 -1.13
CA ILE A 101 17.41 8.28 -1.55
C ILE A 101 16.36 7.32 -0.99
N ASP A 102 15.21 7.87 -0.66
CA ASP A 102 14.04 7.12 -0.23
C ASP A 102 12.99 7.11 -1.34
N LEU A 103 12.45 5.94 -1.63
CA LEU A 103 11.31 5.77 -2.52
C LEU A 103 10.08 5.39 -1.70
N ALA A 104 8.98 6.09 -1.96
CA ALA A 104 7.65 5.78 -1.42
C ALA A 104 6.71 5.35 -2.54
N TYR A 105 5.78 4.46 -2.22
CA TYR A 105 4.79 3.99 -3.18
C TYR A 105 3.67 5.03 -3.38
N SER A 106 3.28 5.21 -4.64
CA SER A 106 2.09 5.97 -5.04
C SER A 106 1.25 5.13 -5.98
N ARG A 107 -0.04 5.03 -5.70
CA ARG A 107 -0.98 4.32 -6.56
C ARG A 107 -1.30 5.16 -7.80
N LYS A 108 -1.52 4.51 -8.94
CA LYS A 108 -1.91 5.17 -10.18
C LYS A 108 -3.21 5.95 -9.99
N GLY A 109 -3.18 7.24 -10.36
CA GLY A 109 -4.29 8.17 -10.16
C GLY A 109 -4.32 8.83 -8.78
N GLU A 110 -3.34 8.54 -7.91
CA GLU A 110 -3.19 9.08 -6.56
C GLU A 110 -1.82 9.77 -6.38
N GLU A 111 -1.12 10.07 -7.48
CA GLU A 111 0.27 10.54 -7.47
C GLU A 111 0.43 11.90 -6.79
N ASP A 112 -0.61 12.74 -6.82
CA ASP A 112 -0.64 14.07 -6.20
C ASP A 112 -1.14 14.06 -4.75
N THR A 113 -1.48 12.88 -4.21
CA THR A 113 -1.98 12.74 -2.84
C THR A 113 -0.95 12.06 -1.94
N LEU A 114 -0.77 12.61 -0.74
CA LEU A 114 0.01 11.93 0.29
C LEU A 114 -0.81 10.74 0.79
N SER A 115 -0.43 9.56 0.35
CA SER A 115 -1.04 8.31 0.79
C SER A 115 -0.02 7.42 1.49
N ASN A 116 -0.48 6.71 2.51
CA ASN A 116 0.31 5.69 3.20
C ASN A 116 -0.04 4.31 2.63
N LEU A 117 0.97 3.53 2.29
CA LEU A 117 0.82 2.12 1.98
C LEU A 117 0.73 1.33 3.28
N ILE A 118 -0.46 0.78 3.55
CA ILE A 118 -0.69 -0.09 4.70
C ILE A 118 -0.34 -1.53 4.31
N VAL A 119 0.54 -2.13 5.10
CA VAL A 119 1.07 -3.47 4.85
C VAL A 119 1.09 -4.32 6.12
N THR A 120 1.32 -5.61 5.96
CA THR A 120 1.78 -6.49 7.04
C THR A 120 3.07 -7.18 6.65
N ILE A 121 3.96 -7.35 7.63
CA ILE A 121 5.24 -8.06 7.50
C ILE A 121 5.17 -9.48 8.08
N GLU A 122 3.97 -9.94 8.47
CA GLU A 122 3.78 -11.28 9.04
C GLU A 122 4.30 -12.38 8.09
N GLY A 123 5.07 -13.28 8.67
CA GLY A 123 5.66 -14.40 7.95
C GLY A 123 7.01 -14.10 7.30
N ASN A 124 7.51 -12.86 7.39
CA ASN A 124 8.85 -12.51 6.93
C ASN A 124 9.78 -12.22 8.11
N ALA A 125 10.69 -13.15 8.40
CA ALA A 125 11.63 -13.06 9.52
C ALA A 125 12.81 -12.09 9.28
N ASN A 126 12.92 -11.51 8.09
CA ASN A 126 13.99 -10.55 7.76
C ASN A 126 13.75 -9.15 8.33
N TRP A 127 12.54 -8.89 8.82
CA TRP A 127 12.21 -7.63 9.49
C TRP A 127 12.60 -7.68 10.96
N THR A 128 13.49 -6.79 11.38
CA THR A 128 13.98 -6.69 12.76
C THR A 128 13.47 -5.43 13.43
N PRO A 129 12.93 -5.52 14.66
CA PRO A 129 12.48 -4.33 15.36
C PRO A 129 13.69 -3.48 15.75
N GLU A 130 13.62 -2.19 15.51
CA GLU A 130 14.52 -1.24 16.17
C GLU A 130 14.29 -1.29 17.69
N SER A 131 15.36 -1.20 18.45
CA SER A 131 15.31 -1.24 19.92
C SER A 131 14.60 0.00 20.47
N SER A 132 13.27 -0.03 20.56
CA SER A 132 12.51 0.98 21.25
C SER A 132 11.62 0.35 22.32
N SER A 133 11.59 0.97 23.49
CA SER A 133 10.66 0.64 24.58
C SER A 133 9.29 1.29 24.40
N ALA A 134 9.01 1.85 23.22
CA ALA A 134 7.81 2.61 22.93
C ALA A 134 6.67 1.71 22.44
N THR A 135 5.44 2.18 22.59
CA THR A 135 4.22 1.57 22.05
C THR A 135 4.14 1.64 20.51
N GLU A 136 5.03 2.40 19.90
CA GLU A 136 5.21 2.55 18.46
C GLU A 136 6.58 1.96 18.09
N ARG A 137 6.60 1.07 17.10
CA ARG A 137 7.81 0.33 16.74
C ARG A 137 8.12 0.50 15.27
N PHE A 138 9.38 0.83 15.01
CA PHE A 138 9.96 0.70 13.69
C PHE A 138 10.58 -0.69 13.53
N TYR A 139 10.47 -1.21 12.33
CA TYR A 139 11.11 -2.44 11.89
C TYR A 139 11.91 -2.13 10.64
N ASP A 140 13.11 -2.60 10.60
CA ASP A 140 14.03 -2.45 9.49
C ASP A 140 14.30 -3.80 8.82
N CYS A 141 14.45 -3.79 7.49
CA CYS A 141 14.88 -4.93 6.71
C CYS A 141 15.97 -4.49 5.73
N ASP A 142 17.21 -4.97 5.93
CA ASP A 142 18.43 -4.57 5.22
C ASP A 142 19.06 -5.70 4.38
N SER A 143 18.37 -6.82 4.18
CA SER A 143 18.92 -7.97 3.48
C SER A 143 18.99 -7.77 1.96
N SER A 144 17.86 -7.68 1.28
CA SER A 144 17.74 -7.30 -0.14
C SER A 144 16.32 -6.86 -0.46
N ALA A 145 16.15 -6.12 -1.56
CA ALA A 145 14.84 -5.57 -1.94
C ALA A 145 13.76 -6.65 -2.04
N ASP A 146 14.05 -7.80 -2.62
CA ASP A 146 13.13 -8.92 -2.83
C ASP A 146 12.91 -9.76 -1.57
N THR A 147 13.91 -9.91 -0.69
CA THR A 147 13.76 -10.65 0.56
C THR A 147 13.09 -9.82 1.66
N CYS A 148 13.09 -8.50 1.55
CA CYS A 148 12.33 -7.57 2.39
C CYS A 148 10.87 -7.44 1.94
N TRP A 149 10.24 -8.55 1.53
CA TRP A 149 8.86 -8.54 1.09
C TRP A 149 7.89 -8.25 2.25
N PHE A 150 6.76 -7.70 1.89
CA PHE A 150 5.60 -7.42 2.73
C PHE A 150 4.31 -7.75 1.97
N LYS A 151 3.18 -7.76 2.65
CA LYS A 151 1.87 -7.95 2.00
C LYS A 151 1.13 -6.63 2.03
N ALA A 152 0.87 -6.05 0.88
CA ALA A 152 0.09 -4.84 0.72
C ALA A 152 -1.39 -5.09 1.01
N ILE A 153 -2.03 -4.22 1.78
CA ILE A 153 -3.41 -4.34 2.23
C ILE A 153 -4.27 -3.26 1.60
N LYS A 154 -3.88 -2.01 1.73
CA LYS A 154 -4.59 -0.84 1.21
C LYS A 154 -3.70 0.40 1.20
N THR A 155 -4.14 1.43 0.48
CA THR A 155 -3.65 2.80 0.64
C THR A 155 -4.64 3.59 1.49
N VAL A 156 -4.13 4.51 2.33
CA VAL A 156 -4.95 5.45 3.09
C VAL A 156 -4.42 6.85 2.89
N TYR A 157 -5.33 7.79 2.71
CA TYR A 157 -5.00 9.21 2.56
C TYR A 157 -4.71 9.84 3.92
N GLN A 158 -3.78 10.79 3.94
CA GLN A 158 -3.51 11.63 5.10
C GLN A 158 -4.37 12.90 5.05
#